data_78842b7872cc86c160feefa71f3e251e
#
_entry.id   78842b7872cc86c160feefa71f3e251e
#
_cell.length_a   1.000
_cell.length_b   1.000
_cell.length_c   1.000
_cell.angle_alpha   90.00
_cell.angle_beta   90.00
_cell.angle_gamma   90.00
#
_symmetry.space_group_name_H-M   'P 1'
#
loop_
_entity.id
_entity.type
_entity.pdbx_description
1 polymer ?
#
loop_
_entity_poly.entity_id
_entity_poly.type
_entity_poly.pdbx_seq_one_letter_code
_entity_poly.pdbx_strand_id
1 'polypeptide(L)'
;MKTDQPQRLAPVALLIIWIRGFISWWPLFVGGGLSILRADMSFNQFLLWGGLIVGVLVLTLIWSILHYLRFTYLVAPNGLTINSGVLIRKVNHIPYDRIQTVQRQQWFFLKPLGLEQVAIETAGKESKKAEGMLSAVPVAVADTINRYRQGNVQPVTPDATDNQAIPAAPDQTSTTAAPAAPVADAAYKINGHDLNQYALTSLGFIPIISGILWLTQKAQEYLPDSWYKNAEHAITGLAVYLIIGLTLIILILGFLISYLNIIQKYYHFTLDRTGDELRTSRGFFQTNTVSARLSRLRAVRFKQSILRQWLHLSTVQALLASSAADDQQNNDLVLMPVIPERQALSSMRAFVSWLPETSPKLQPIPVSNRWYYMRNMVLGHLTLLVLPVVLASVFWLHVSWWLWLVLAGLIWLVVMALQGQYAATTAAIAIAPPKQLIIQVGEMWTRQRYFVRKKDIQAMTIKQSIWMKARGVAHLEVHIRKGNSDQTVNSRYMAVDLAKQIMTWYQPLPSVPQEGDNHAA
;
A
#
# COMPACT_ATOMS: atom_id res chain seq x y z
N MET A 1 1.77 -7.48 -34.68
CA MET A 1 2.97 -7.56 -33.82
C MET A 1 3.75 -8.80 -34.21
N LYS A 2 5.06 -8.69 -34.52
CA LYS A 2 5.89 -9.89 -34.73
C LYS A 2 6.11 -10.57 -33.39
N THR A 3 5.36 -11.63 -33.14
CA THR A 3 5.34 -12.39 -31.87
C THR A 3 6.58 -13.24 -31.61
N ASP A 4 7.46 -13.40 -32.61
CA ASP A 4 8.57 -14.36 -32.56
C ASP A 4 9.96 -13.72 -32.45
N GLN A 5 10.05 -12.40 -32.31
CA GLN A 5 11.36 -11.72 -32.18
C GLN A 5 11.45 -10.92 -30.90
N PRO A 6 12.61 -10.95 -30.20
CA PRO A 6 12.85 -10.11 -29.03
C PRO A 6 12.68 -8.63 -29.37
N GLN A 7 11.82 -7.94 -28.62
CA GLN A 7 11.54 -6.52 -28.81
C GLN A 7 12.32 -5.70 -27.80
N ARG A 8 12.67 -4.47 -28.15
CA ARG A 8 13.28 -3.48 -27.24
C ARG A 8 12.21 -2.60 -26.63
N LEU A 9 12.52 -2.02 -25.48
CA LEU A 9 11.69 -0.98 -24.89
C LEU A 9 11.63 0.25 -25.81
N ALA A 10 10.58 1.06 -25.69
CA ALA A 10 10.53 2.34 -26.37
C ALA A 10 11.68 3.27 -25.91
N PRO A 11 12.20 4.19 -26.77
CA PRO A 11 13.33 5.06 -26.42
C PRO A 11 13.10 5.89 -25.13
N VAL A 12 11.85 6.26 -24.84
CA VAL A 12 11.46 6.96 -23.61
C VAL A 12 11.77 6.15 -22.34
N ALA A 13 11.93 4.83 -22.43
CA ALA A 13 12.35 3.99 -21.31
C ALA A 13 13.72 4.42 -20.75
N LEU A 14 14.63 4.89 -21.62
CA LEU A 14 15.93 5.39 -21.20
C LEU A 14 15.79 6.56 -20.21
N LEU A 15 14.91 7.51 -20.51
CA LEU A 15 14.63 8.63 -19.62
C LEU A 15 14.09 8.15 -18.24
N ILE A 16 13.14 7.20 -18.26
CA ILE A 16 12.56 6.64 -17.02
C ILE A 16 13.62 5.94 -16.20
N ILE A 17 14.47 5.13 -16.83
CA ILE A 17 15.56 4.40 -16.17
C ILE A 17 16.55 5.39 -15.56
N TRP A 18 16.92 6.44 -16.30
CA TRP A 18 17.87 7.46 -15.85
C TRP A 18 17.30 8.28 -14.67
N ILE A 19 16.05 8.76 -14.76
CA ILE A 19 15.40 9.49 -13.65
C ILE A 19 15.34 8.63 -12.39
N ARG A 20 15.04 7.34 -12.52
CA ARG A 20 15.02 6.40 -11.38
C ARG A 20 16.42 6.23 -10.78
N GLY A 21 17.45 6.14 -11.59
CA GLY A 21 18.84 6.14 -11.16
C GLY A 21 19.22 7.43 -10.42
N PHE A 22 18.85 8.58 -10.98
CA PHE A 22 19.06 9.88 -10.35
C PHE A 22 18.39 10.00 -8.98
N ILE A 23 17.11 9.60 -8.87
CA ILE A 23 16.38 9.61 -7.59
C ILE A 23 17.07 8.72 -6.54
N SER A 24 17.74 7.65 -6.92
CA SER A 24 18.46 6.80 -5.95
C SER A 24 19.64 7.52 -5.29
N TRP A 25 20.19 8.53 -5.95
CA TRP A 25 21.33 9.35 -5.47
C TRP A 25 20.91 10.73 -4.94
N TRP A 26 19.60 10.98 -4.75
CA TRP A 26 19.08 12.26 -4.30
C TRP A 26 19.74 12.82 -3.02
N PRO A 27 20.14 11.99 -1.99
CA PRO A 27 20.79 12.56 -0.81
C PRO A 27 22.13 13.21 -1.13
N LEU A 28 22.89 12.67 -2.09
CA LEU A 28 24.14 13.24 -2.56
C LEU A 28 23.90 14.59 -3.27
N PHE A 29 22.86 14.68 -4.12
CA PHE A 29 22.53 15.92 -4.83
C PHE A 29 22.05 17.01 -3.88
N VAL A 30 21.23 16.67 -2.89
CA VAL A 30 20.79 17.63 -1.87
C VAL A 30 21.94 18.03 -0.96
N GLY A 31 22.69 17.07 -0.40
CA GLY A 31 23.83 17.36 0.48
C GLY A 31 24.95 18.13 -0.22
N GLY A 32 25.34 17.69 -1.42
CA GLY A 32 26.36 18.37 -2.22
C GLY A 32 25.90 19.75 -2.72
N GLY A 33 24.62 19.85 -3.18
CA GLY A 33 24.04 21.14 -3.61
C GLY A 33 23.97 22.16 -2.47
N LEU A 34 23.52 21.75 -1.28
CA LEU A 34 23.53 22.60 -0.09
C LEU A 34 24.94 22.98 0.34
N SER A 35 25.92 22.07 0.18
CA SER A 35 27.32 22.39 0.45
C SER A 35 27.87 23.46 -0.51
N ILE A 36 27.48 23.42 -1.77
CA ILE A 36 27.87 24.42 -2.79
C ILE A 36 27.26 25.81 -2.48
N LEU A 37 26.10 25.87 -1.84
CA LEU A 37 25.43 27.14 -1.49
C LEU A 37 26.00 27.82 -0.25
N ARG A 38 26.97 27.21 0.47
CA ARG A 38 27.63 27.83 1.62
C ARG A 38 28.52 28.98 1.17
N ALA A 39 28.36 30.14 1.81
CA ALA A 39 29.10 31.39 1.51
C ALA A 39 30.63 31.27 1.72
N ASP A 40 31.08 30.34 2.59
CA ASP A 40 32.49 30.17 2.97
C ASP A 40 33.21 29.06 2.21
N MET A 41 32.69 28.65 1.06
CA MET A 41 33.24 27.52 0.31
C MET A 41 34.50 27.94 -0.48
N SER A 42 35.61 27.21 -0.30
CA SER A 42 36.79 27.41 -1.12
C SER A 42 36.54 26.95 -2.58
N PHE A 43 37.21 27.58 -3.54
CA PHE A 43 37.11 27.23 -4.95
C PHE A 43 37.41 25.75 -5.23
N ASN A 44 38.36 25.17 -4.48
CA ASN A 44 38.68 23.73 -4.61
C ASN A 44 37.55 22.82 -4.13
N GLN A 45 36.85 23.19 -3.06
CA GLN A 45 35.68 22.45 -2.55
C GLN A 45 34.51 22.56 -3.54
N PHE A 46 34.28 23.72 -4.14
CA PHE A 46 33.28 23.92 -5.20
C PHE A 46 33.55 23.00 -6.41
N LEU A 47 34.80 22.96 -6.88
CA LEU A 47 35.20 22.06 -7.97
C LEU A 47 35.02 20.59 -7.59
N LEU A 48 35.32 20.21 -6.36
CA LEU A 48 35.21 18.85 -5.84
C LEU A 48 33.74 18.39 -5.79
N TRP A 49 32.86 19.15 -5.16
CA TRP A 49 31.44 18.82 -5.07
C TRP A 49 30.73 18.91 -6.43
N GLY A 50 31.01 19.97 -7.21
CA GLY A 50 30.49 20.13 -8.57
C GLY A 50 30.92 19.00 -9.50
N GLY A 51 32.19 18.65 -9.47
CA GLY A 51 32.76 17.54 -10.24
C GLY A 51 32.17 16.19 -9.83
N LEU A 52 31.97 15.97 -8.53
CA LEU A 52 31.35 14.74 -8.01
C LEU A 52 29.89 14.61 -8.47
N ILE A 53 29.10 15.69 -8.38
CA ILE A 53 27.72 15.71 -8.85
C ILE A 53 27.64 15.43 -10.34
N VAL A 54 28.44 16.11 -11.16
CA VAL A 54 28.48 15.90 -12.62
C VAL A 54 28.97 14.48 -12.94
N GLY A 55 29.99 13.99 -12.23
CA GLY A 55 30.51 12.63 -12.40
C GLY A 55 29.43 11.57 -12.16
N VAL A 56 28.66 11.70 -11.07
CA VAL A 56 27.54 10.79 -10.77
C VAL A 56 26.44 10.88 -11.82
N LEU A 57 26.10 12.09 -12.29
CA LEU A 57 25.14 12.28 -13.38
C LEU A 57 25.56 11.55 -14.66
N VAL A 58 26.83 11.72 -15.07
CA VAL A 58 27.38 11.07 -16.27
C VAL A 58 27.41 9.55 -16.08
N LEU A 59 27.87 9.05 -14.93
CA LEU A 59 27.91 7.60 -14.63
C LEU A 59 26.50 6.98 -14.65
N THR A 60 25.51 7.64 -14.04
CA THR A 60 24.13 7.15 -14.05
C THR A 60 23.54 7.17 -15.46
N LEU A 61 23.88 8.15 -16.30
CA LEU A 61 23.46 8.20 -17.69
C LEU A 61 24.09 7.06 -18.52
N ILE A 62 25.39 6.86 -18.43
CA ILE A 62 26.10 5.75 -19.12
C ILE A 62 25.50 4.41 -18.69
N TRP A 63 25.30 4.20 -17.38
CA TRP A 63 24.68 2.98 -16.88
C TRP A 63 23.27 2.76 -17.41
N SER A 64 22.48 3.82 -17.51
CA SER A 64 21.11 3.77 -18.04
C SER A 64 21.09 3.42 -19.54
N ILE A 65 22.02 3.97 -20.32
CA ILE A 65 22.17 3.64 -21.74
C ILE A 65 22.55 2.16 -21.92
N LEU A 66 23.54 1.67 -21.17
CA LEU A 66 23.95 0.27 -21.21
C LEU A 66 22.81 -0.67 -20.81
N HIS A 67 22.07 -0.30 -19.76
CA HIS A 67 20.91 -1.06 -19.31
C HIS A 67 19.81 -1.11 -20.37
N TYR A 68 19.48 0.02 -20.99
CA TYR A 68 18.49 0.12 -22.07
C TYR A 68 18.87 -0.73 -23.28
N LEU A 69 20.11 -0.66 -23.75
CA LEU A 69 20.58 -1.41 -24.92
C LEU A 69 20.56 -2.93 -24.71
N ARG A 70 20.80 -3.37 -23.47
CA ARG A 70 20.83 -4.79 -23.10
C ARG A 70 19.48 -5.37 -22.73
N PHE A 71 18.46 -4.52 -22.55
CA PHE A 71 17.13 -4.96 -22.16
C PHE A 71 16.29 -5.34 -23.38
N THR A 72 15.78 -6.58 -23.40
CA THR A 72 14.84 -7.05 -24.43
C THR A 72 13.75 -7.90 -23.80
N TYR A 73 12.56 -7.92 -24.40
CA TYR A 73 11.45 -8.76 -23.97
C TYR A 73 10.82 -9.47 -25.17
N LEU A 74 10.23 -10.64 -24.90
CA LEU A 74 9.51 -11.46 -25.87
C LEU A 74 8.20 -11.92 -25.26
N VAL A 75 7.08 -11.60 -25.90
CA VAL A 75 5.73 -12.05 -25.53
C VAL A 75 5.36 -13.20 -26.46
N ALA A 76 5.51 -14.43 -25.99
CA ALA A 76 5.22 -15.65 -26.75
C ALA A 76 3.96 -16.35 -26.17
N PRO A 77 3.29 -17.24 -26.89
CA PRO A 77 2.10 -17.95 -26.38
C PRO A 77 2.35 -18.78 -25.12
N ASN A 78 3.57 -19.25 -24.90
CA ASN A 78 3.99 -20.08 -23.76
C ASN A 78 4.48 -19.27 -22.54
N GLY A 79 4.65 -17.96 -22.67
CA GLY A 79 5.11 -17.10 -21.57
C GLY A 79 5.79 -15.83 -22.02
N LEU A 80 6.11 -14.98 -21.04
CA LEU A 80 6.89 -13.77 -21.22
C LEU A 80 8.35 -14.06 -20.87
N THR A 81 9.25 -13.76 -21.81
CA THR A 81 10.70 -13.85 -21.59
C THR A 81 11.30 -12.46 -21.54
N ILE A 82 12.05 -12.17 -20.48
CA ILE A 82 12.72 -10.88 -20.24
C ILE A 82 14.22 -11.12 -20.12
N ASN A 83 14.99 -10.50 -21.01
CA ASN A 83 16.45 -10.49 -20.93
C ASN A 83 16.89 -9.14 -20.34
N SER A 84 17.70 -9.18 -19.31
CA SER A 84 18.18 -7.97 -18.61
C SER A 84 19.58 -8.16 -18.06
N GLY A 85 20.20 -7.05 -17.64
CA GLY A 85 21.51 -7.05 -16.96
C GLY A 85 22.64 -6.54 -17.83
N VAL A 86 23.48 -5.66 -17.25
CA VAL A 86 24.63 -5.04 -17.92
C VAL A 86 25.87 -5.92 -17.78
N LEU A 87 26.24 -6.27 -16.54
CA LEU A 87 27.40 -7.09 -16.23
C LEU A 87 27.04 -8.58 -16.21
N ILE A 88 25.94 -8.92 -15.53
CA ILE A 88 25.45 -10.28 -15.42
C ILE A 88 24.16 -10.38 -16.22
N ARG A 89 24.17 -11.19 -17.28
CA ARG A 89 22.99 -11.43 -18.10
C ARG A 89 21.99 -12.31 -17.34
N LYS A 90 20.74 -11.85 -17.24
CA LYS A 90 19.63 -12.58 -16.64
C LYS A 90 18.56 -12.80 -17.69
N VAL A 91 18.11 -14.03 -17.83
CA VAL A 91 16.97 -14.43 -18.66
C VAL A 91 15.88 -14.92 -17.73
N ASN A 92 14.78 -14.20 -17.66
CA ASN A 92 13.62 -14.58 -16.88
C ASN A 92 12.51 -15.04 -17.83
N HIS A 93 12.10 -16.30 -17.74
CA HIS A 93 10.93 -16.84 -18.43
C HIS A 93 9.78 -16.97 -17.45
N ILE A 94 8.66 -16.30 -17.74
CA ILE A 94 7.49 -16.21 -16.86
C ILE A 94 6.28 -16.81 -17.58
N PRO A 95 5.88 -18.05 -17.24
CA PRO A 95 4.65 -18.65 -17.74
C PRO A 95 3.41 -17.89 -17.28
N TYR A 96 2.39 -17.73 -18.12
CA TYR A 96 1.20 -16.92 -17.83
C TYR A 96 0.35 -17.47 -16.68
N ASP A 97 0.34 -18.79 -16.45
CA ASP A 97 -0.34 -19.44 -15.32
C ASP A 97 0.25 -19.06 -13.96
N ARG A 98 1.55 -18.74 -13.92
CA ARG A 98 2.24 -18.28 -12.71
C ARG A 98 2.04 -16.80 -12.41
N ILE A 99 1.57 -16.00 -13.36
CA ILE A 99 1.33 -14.56 -13.18
C ILE A 99 0.15 -14.37 -12.21
N GLN A 100 0.42 -13.77 -11.06
CA GLN A 100 -0.59 -13.48 -10.04
C GLN A 100 -1.26 -12.13 -10.27
N THR A 101 -0.44 -11.11 -10.49
CA THR A 101 -0.90 -9.73 -10.64
C THR A 101 -0.16 -9.04 -11.76
N VAL A 102 -0.89 -8.25 -12.51
CA VAL A 102 -0.34 -7.34 -13.53
C VAL A 102 -0.69 -5.93 -13.11
N GLN A 103 0.33 -5.12 -12.88
CA GLN A 103 0.20 -3.71 -12.59
C GLN A 103 0.64 -2.90 -13.80
N ARG A 104 -0.23 -2.01 -14.26
CA ARG A 104 0.01 -1.10 -15.39
C ARG A 104 0.07 0.32 -14.85
N GLN A 105 1.13 1.04 -15.19
CA GLN A 105 1.33 2.43 -14.78
C GLN A 105 1.55 3.28 -16.03
N GLN A 106 0.65 4.21 -16.27
CA GLN A 106 0.72 5.09 -17.41
C GLN A 106 0.82 6.55 -16.95
N TRP A 107 2.01 7.11 -17.05
CA TRP A 107 2.27 8.51 -16.73
C TRP A 107 1.67 9.43 -17.80
N PHE A 108 1.31 10.66 -17.41
CA PHE A 108 0.70 11.63 -18.32
C PHE A 108 1.51 11.88 -19.61
N PHE A 109 2.84 11.85 -19.54
CA PHE A 109 3.72 12.01 -20.69
C PHE A 109 3.86 10.74 -21.55
N LEU A 110 3.47 9.58 -21.05
CA LEU A 110 3.43 8.32 -21.81
C LEU A 110 2.08 8.11 -22.53
N LYS A 111 0.99 8.75 -22.04
CA LYS A 111 -0.34 8.63 -22.63
C LYS A 111 -0.39 9.02 -24.12
N PRO A 112 0.12 10.20 -24.54
CA PRO A 112 0.11 10.59 -25.95
C PRO A 112 0.95 9.68 -26.85
N LEU A 113 1.94 8.97 -26.29
CA LEU A 113 2.79 8.03 -27.01
C LEU A 113 2.20 6.60 -27.05
N GLY A 114 1.04 6.36 -26.43
CA GLY A 114 0.46 5.02 -26.31
C GLY A 114 1.33 4.02 -25.55
N LEU A 115 2.20 4.51 -24.65
CA LEU A 115 3.15 3.71 -23.88
C LEU A 115 2.72 3.61 -22.43
N GLU A 116 3.13 2.52 -21.78
CA GLU A 116 2.93 2.30 -20.34
C GLU A 116 4.07 1.47 -19.75
N GLN A 117 4.17 1.53 -18.43
CA GLN A 117 5.02 0.64 -17.65
C GLN A 117 4.20 -0.54 -17.17
N VAL A 118 4.72 -1.75 -17.30
CA VAL A 118 4.06 -2.97 -16.84
C VAL A 118 4.95 -3.67 -15.82
N ALA A 119 4.40 -3.95 -14.65
CA ALA A 119 5.04 -4.75 -13.62
C ALA A 119 4.26 -6.07 -13.44
N ILE A 120 4.98 -7.18 -13.48
CA ILE A 120 4.42 -8.53 -13.43
C ILE A 120 4.97 -9.22 -12.20
N GLU A 121 4.06 -9.82 -11.43
CA GLU A 121 4.42 -10.62 -10.27
C GLU A 121 3.94 -12.05 -10.39
N THR A 122 4.80 -12.96 -9.93
CA THR A 122 4.56 -14.39 -9.92
C THR A 122 4.54 -14.96 -8.50
N ALA A 123 4.10 -16.20 -8.37
CA ALA A 123 4.13 -16.92 -7.10
C ALA A 123 5.53 -17.47 -6.85
N GLY A 124 6.19 -17.09 -5.78
CA GLY A 124 7.35 -17.85 -5.29
C GLY A 124 8.64 -17.11 -5.04
N LYS A 125 8.74 -15.80 -5.27
CA LYS A 125 9.97 -15.05 -5.00
C LYS A 125 9.84 -14.14 -3.78
N GLU A 126 10.78 -14.25 -2.85
CA GLU A 126 10.85 -13.43 -1.63
C GLU A 126 11.28 -11.97 -1.86
N SER A 127 11.56 -11.56 -3.10
CA SER A 127 12.03 -10.20 -3.37
C SER A 127 10.87 -9.20 -3.43
N LYS A 128 11.08 -8.03 -2.79
CA LYS A 128 10.14 -6.89 -2.83
C LYS A 128 10.00 -6.25 -4.22
N LYS A 129 10.73 -6.72 -5.24
CA LYS A 129 10.68 -6.17 -6.60
C LYS A 129 9.92 -7.12 -7.51
N ALA A 130 9.08 -6.57 -8.41
CA ALA A 130 8.41 -7.33 -9.46
C ALA A 130 9.41 -8.16 -10.27
N GLU A 131 9.06 -9.40 -10.61
CA GLU A 131 9.95 -10.29 -11.39
C GLU A 131 10.16 -9.80 -12.81
N GLY A 132 9.13 -9.19 -13.39
CA GLY A 132 9.17 -8.58 -14.70
C GLY A 132 8.74 -7.12 -14.64
N MET A 133 9.65 -6.19 -14.95
CA MET A 133 9.34 -4.78 -15.07
C MET A 133 9.68 -4.31 -16.47
N LEU A 134 8.67 -3.94 -17.25
CA LEU A 134 8.79 -3.35 -18.58
C LEU A 134 8.56 -1.85 -18.46
N SER A 135 9.61 -1.03 -18.60
CA SER A 135 9.57 0.40 -18.23
C SER A 135 8.81 1.30 -19.21
N ALA A 136 8.74 0.94 -20.48
CA ALA A 136 7.91 1.63 -21.48
C ALA A 136 7.65 0.67 -22.65
N VAL A 137 6.45 0.15 -22.71
CA VAL A 137 5.96 -0.75 -23.76
C VAL A 137 4.63 -0.24 -24.30
N PRO A 138 4.28 -0.55 -25.56
CA PRO A 138 2.97 -0.23 -26.10
C PRO A 138 1.84 -0.85 -25.26
N VAL A 139 0.72 -0.13 -25.11
CA VAL A 139 -0.48 -0.58 -24.38
C VAL A 139 -0.94 -1.97 -24.86
N ALA A 140 -0.85 -2.23 -26.18
CA ALA A 140 -1.19 -3.52 -26.78
C ALA A 140 -0.40 -4.70 -26.21
N VAL A 141 0.82 -4.49 -25.70
CA VAL A 141 1.65 -5.54 -25.08
C VAL A 141 1.01 -6.03 -23.78
N ALA A 142 0.60 -5.12 -22.91
CA ALA A 142 -0.07 -5.49 -21.66
C ALA A 142 -1.44 -6.15 -21.90
N ASP A 143 -2.18 -5.70 -22.91
CA ASP A 143 -3.45 -6.31 -23.29
C ASP A 143 -3.23 -7.74 -23.83
N THR A 144 -2.16 -7.97 -24.57
CA THR A 144 -1.78 -9.31 -25.04
C THR A 144 -1.38 -10.23 -23.88
N ILE A 145 -0.58 -9.74 -22.93
CA ILE A 145 -0.22 -10.48 -21.72
C ILE A 145 -1.49 -10.86 -20.93
N ASN A 146 -2.43 -9.94 -20.78
CA ASN A 146 -3.69 -10.21 -20.08
C ASN A 146 -4.56 -11.24 -20.82
N ARG A 147 -4.65 -11.19 -22.15
CA ARG A 147 -5.37 -12.19 -22.96
C ARG A 147 -4.77 -13.58 -22.81
N TYR A 148 -3.47 -13.74 -22.92
CA TYR A 148 -2.80 -15.04 -22.70
C TYR A 148 -3.00 -15.55 -21.27
N ARG A 149 -2.98 -14.66 -20.27
CA ARG A 149 -3.24 -15.01 -18.87
C ARG A 149 -4.66 -15.52 -18.64
N GLN A 150 -5.64 -15.00 -19.38
CA GLN A 150 -7.05 -15.40 -19.31
C GLN A 150 -7.35 -16.68 -20.10
N GLY A 151 -6.40 -17.23 -20.82
CA GLY A 151 -6.58 -18.44 -21.64
C GLY A 151 -7.30 -18.19 -22.97
N ASN A 152 -7.57 -16.94 -23.35
CA ASN A 152 -8.16 -16.56 -24.63
C ASN A 152 -7.07 -16.56 -25.72
N VAL A 153 -6.68 -17.75 -26.14
CA VAL A 153 -5.75 -17.98 -27.26
C VAL A 153 -6.55 -17.99 -28.56
N GLN A 154 -6.94 -16.83 -29.08
CA GLN A 154 -7.21 -16.74 -30.51
C GLN A 154 -5.95 -16.17 -31.18
N PRO A 155 -5.30 -16.89 -32.12
CA PRO A 155 -4.25 -16.33 -32.95
C PRO A 155 -4.87 -15.18 -33.75
N VAL A 156 -4.30 -14.00 -33.64
CA VAL A 156 -4.59 -12.94 -34.59
C VAL A 156 -3.93 -13.37 -35.87
N THR A 157 -4.68 -13.99 -36.78
CA THR A 157 -4.29 -14.13 -38.19
C THR A 157 -4.12 -12.71 -38.74
N PRO A 158 -2.97 -12.36 -39.30
CA PRO A 158 -2.86 -11.13 -40.08
C PRO A 158 -3.77 -11.30 -41.28
N ASP A 159 -4.72 -10.40 -41.47
CA ASP A 159 -5.51 -10.32 -42.69
C ASP A 159 -4.59 -10.35 -43.89
N ALA A 160 -4.66 -11.44 -44.65
CA ALA A 160 -4.12 -11.53 -45.97
C ALA A 160 -4.85 -10.51 -46.87
N THR A 161 -4.09 -9.63 -47.44
CA THR A 161 -4.47 -8.74 -48.52
C THR A 161 -5.01 -9.59 -49.68
N ASP A 162 -6.31 -9.68 -49.79
CA ASP A 162 -6.90 -10.20 -51.03
C ASP A 162 -7.52 -9.06 -51.83
N ASN A 163 -6.81 -8.74 -52.91
CA ASN A 163 -7.27 -7.86 -53.98
C ASN A 163 -8.38 -8.57 -54.76
N GLN A 164 -9.62 -8.21 -54.56
CA GLN A 164 -10.62 -8.40 -55.59
C GLN A 164 -11.53 -7.16 -55.70
N ALA A 165 -11.67 -6.75 -56.97
CA ALA A 165 -12.32 -5.56 -57.44
C ALA A 165 -13.86 -5.61 -57.32
N ILE A 166 -14.40 -4.50 -56.92
CA ILE A 166 -15.67 -3.76 -57.09
C ILE A 166 -16.80 -4.47 -57.91
N PRO A 167 -18.11 -4.36 -57.48
CA PRO A 167 -18.92 -3.22 -57.92
C PRO A 167 -19.74 -2.52 -56.83
N ALA A 168 -19.99 -1.25 -57.08
CA ALA A 168 -20.65 -0.26 -56.26
C ALA A 168 -22.15 -0.46 -56.12
N ALA A 169 -22.71 -0.14 -54.95
CA ALA A 169 -24.00 0.53 -54.67
C ALA A 169 -24.31 0.51 -53.14
N PRO A 170 -25.31 1.27 -52.56
CA PRO A 170 -25.01 2.51 -51.85
C PRO A 170 -25.35 2.44 -50.33
N ASP A 171 -24.79 3.40 -49.61
CA ASP A 171 -25.18 3.94 -48.29
C ASP A 171 -25.81 2.99 -47.24
N GLN A 172 -24.98 2.48 -46.38
CA GLN A 172 -25.31 2.32 -44.94
C GLN A 172 -24.09 2.66 -44.10
N THR A 173 -24.23 3.69 -43.30
CA THR A 173 -23.29 4.16 -42.29
C THR A 173 -22.98 3.04 -41.28
N SER A 174 -22.01 2.21 -41.60
CA SER A 174 -21.47 1.22 -40.68
C SER A 174 -20.46 1.90 -39.78
N THR A 175 -20.92 2.37 -38.64
CA THR A 175 -20.04 2.72 -37.51
C THR A 175 -19.25 1.46 -37.18
N THR A 176 -17.98 1.44 -37.52
CA THR A 176 -17.03 0.37 -37.15
C THR A 176 -16.95 0.33 -35.64
N ALA A 177 -17.76 -0.51 -35.02
CA ALA A 177 -17.72 -0.76 -33.59
C ALA A 177 -16.38 -1.39 -33.26
N ALA A 178 -15.55 -0.65 -32.52
CA ALA A 178 -14.40 -1.22 -31.84
C ALA A 178 -14.84 -2.49 -31.07
N PRO A 179 -14.00 -3.55 -30.99
CA PRO A 179 -14.36 -4.78 -30.29
C PRO A 179 -14.90 -4.43 -28.90
N ALA A 180 -16.14 -4.77 -28.63
CA ALA A 180 -16.79 -4.49 -27.36
C ALA A 180 -15.93 -5.02 -26.23
N ALA A 181 -15.49 -4.14 -25.34
CA ALA A 181 -14.80 -4.52 -24.12
C ALA A 181 -15.71 -5.52 -23.35
N PRO A 182 -15.16 -6.59 -22.76
CA PRO A 182 -15.96 -7.56 -22.03
C PRO A 182 -16.81 -6.82 -20.98
N VAL A 183 -18.11 -7.07 -21.02
CA VAL A 183 -19.07 -6.45 -20.09
C VAL A 183 -18.66 -6.88 -18.67
N ALA A 184 -18.43 -5.91 -17.79
CA ALA A 184 -18.08 -6.19 -16.42
C ALA A 184 -19.31 -6.74 -15.67
N ASP A 185 -19.14 -7.84 -14.91
CA ASP A 185 -20.19 -8.44 -14.08
C ASP A 185 -20.62 -7.50 -12.95
N ALA A 186 -19.68 -6.70 -12.44
CA ALA A 186 -19.91 -5.64 -11.45
C ALA A 186 -18.94 -4.50 -11.69
N ALA A 187 -19.42 -3.26 -11.57
CA ALA A 187 -18.61 -2.07 -11.72
C ALA A 187 -18.94 -1.05 -10.62
N TYR A 188 -17.89 -0.42 -10.09
CA TYR A 188 -17.99 0.70 -9.14
C TYR A 188 -17.11 1.84 -9.62
N LYS A 189 -17.63 3.05 -9.58
CA LYS A 189 -16.90 4.27 -9.89
C LYS A 189 -17.08 5.27 -8.75
N ILE A 190 -15.99 5.87 -8.30
CA ILE A 190 -16.03 6.87 -7.25
C ILE A 190 -16.66 8.16 -7.75
N ASN A 191 -17.53 8.76 -6.95
CA ASN A 191 -18.08 10.09 -7.20
C ASN A 191 -17.10 11.17 -6.72
N GLY A 192 -17.21 12.40 -7.29
CA GLY A 192 -16.39 13.53 -6.84
C GLY A 192 -16.61 13.88 -5.36
N HIS A 193 -17.85 13.76 -4.87
CA HIS A 193 -18.19 13.96 -3.46
C HIS A 193 -17.49 12.95 -2.55
N ASP A 194 -17.53 11.66 -2.89
CA ASP A 194 -16.90 10.58 -2.14
C ASP A 194 -15.37 10.73 -2.14
N LEU A 195 -14.81 11.12 -3.29
CA LEU A 195 -13.36 11.40 -3.39
C LEU A 195 -12.94 12.54 -2.48
N ASN A 196 -13.74 13.60 -2.41
CA ASN A 196 -13.51 14.74 -1.53
C ASN A 196 -13.58 14.32 -0.05
N GLN A 197 -14.61 13.56 0.34
CA GLN A 197 -14.72 13.00 1.69
C GLN A 197 -13.53 12.10 2.03
N TYR A 198 -13.06 11.29 1.08
CA TYR A 198 -11.88 10.45 1.26
C TYR A 198 -10.63 11.27 1.53
N ALA A 199 -10.42 12.33 0.77
CA ALA A 199 -9.26 13.22 0.92
C ALA A 199 -9.29 14.00 2.24
N LEU A 200 -10.44 14.57 2.62
CA LEU A 200 -10.63 15.32 3.87
C LEU A 200 -10.48 14.44 5.12
N THR A 201 -10.86 13.17 5.05
CA THR A 201 -10.78 12.23 6.19
C THR A 201 -9.46 11.48 6.29
N SER A 202 -8.51 11.77 5.41
CA SER A 202 -7.20 11.12 5.42
C SER A 202 -6.21 11.88 6.28
N LEU A 203 -5.54 11.17 7.19
CA LEU A 203 -4.49 11.71 8.06
C LEU A 203 -3.10 11.72 7.39
N GLY A 204 -3.04 11.72 6.06
CA GLY A 204 -1.80 11.71 5.28
C GLY A 204 -0.94 12.96 5.42
N PHE A 205 -1.41 14.00 6.11
CA PHE A 205 -0.66 15.23 6.37
C PHE A 205 0.41 15.07 7.46
N ILE A 206 0.29 14.10 8.37
CA ILE A 206 1.23 13.91 9.48
C ILE A 206 2.68 13.69 9.01
N PRO A 207 2.98 12.76 8.07
CA PRO A 207 4.34 12.63 7.53
C PRO A 207 4.85 13.88 6.81
N ILE A 208 3.96 14.63 6.16
CA ILE A 208 4.31 15.87 5.45
C ILE A 208 4.74 16.94 6.44
N ILE A 209 3.99 17.12 7.53
CA ILE A 209 4.35 18.06 8.59
C ILE A 209 5.69 17.66 9.23
N SER A 210 5.88 16.37 9.53
CA SER A 210 7.15 15.89 10.09
C SER A 210 8.32 16.17 9.14
N GLY A 211 8.12 16.01 7.83
CA GLY A 211 9.11 16.31 6.81
C GLY A 211 9.42 17.82 6.74
N ILE A 212 8.40 18.67 6.82
CA ILE A 212 8.59 20.14 6.83
C ILE A 212 9.35 20.56 8.08
N LEU A 213 8.97 20.05 9.27
CA LEU A 213 9.69 20.35 10.53
C LEU A 213 11.14 19.87 10.50
N TRP A 214 11.39 18.69 9.93
CA TRP A 214 12.76 18.20 9.75
C TRP A 214 13.55 19.11 8.79
N LEU A 215 12.94 19.55 7.70
CA LEU A 215 13.58 20.44 6.74
C LEU A 215 13.89 21.82 7.37
N THR A 216 13.00 22.35 8.20
CA THR A 216 13.25 23.64 8.91
C THR A 216 14.41 23.51 9.89
N GLN A 217 14.51 22.38 10.62
CA GLN A 217 15.67 22.13 11.49
C GLN A 217 16.98 22.04 10.69
N LYS A 218 16.95 21.36 9.54
CA LYS A 218 18.12 21.27 8.66
C LYS A 218 18.48 22.59 8.00
N ALA A 219 17.50 23.41 7.65
CA ALA A 219 17.75 24.75 7.09
C ALA A 219 18.53 25.65 8.07
N GLN A 220 18.36 25.45 9.39
CA GLN A 220 19.13 26.20 10.41
C GLN A 220 20.63 25.99 10.29
N GLU A 221 21.09 24.81 9.89
CA GLU A 221 22.50 24.51 9.70
C GLU A 221 23.14 25.28 8.51
N TYR A 222 22.31 25.80 7.61
CA TYR A 222 22.74 26.43 6.36
C TYR A 222 22.43 27.93 6.29
N LEU A 223 21.61 28.46 7.22
CA LEU A 223 21.30 29.89 7.28
C LEU A 223 22.36 30.63 8.11
N PRO A 224 22.81 31.82 7.68
CA PRO A 224 23.75 32.62 8.45
C PRO A 224 23.21 33.00 9.84
N ASP A 225 24.07 32.94 10.87
CA ASP A 225 23.70 33.30 12.25
C ASP A 225 23.14 34.71 12.38
N SER A 226 23.52 35.63 11.49
CA SER A 226 23.00 36.99 11.43
C SER A 226 21.49 37.06 11.20
N TRP A 227 20.92 36.13 10.46
CA TRP A 227 19.47 36.04 10.21
C TRP A 227 18.71 35.66 11.48
N TYR A 228 19.30 34.78 12.31
CA TYR A 228 18.70 34.39 13.58
C TYR A 228 18.77 35.48 14.62
N LYS A 229 19.95 36.11 14.78
CA LYS A 229 20.14 37.20 15.75
C LYS A 229 19.26 38.42 15.44
N ASN A 230 19.10 38.76 14.18
CA ASN A 230 18.21 39.84 13.75
C ASN A 230 16.73 39.48 13.95
N ALA A 231 16.35 38.23 13.73
CA ALA A 231 15.00 37.73 14.01
C ALA A 231 14.72 37.71 15.52
N GLU A 232 15.68 37.27 16.35
CA GLU A 232 15.53 37.21 17.81
C GLU A 232 15.31 38.57 18.43
N HIS A 233 16.04 39.63 17.98
CA HIS A 233 15.86 41.00 18.45
C HIS A 233 14.58 41.68 17.94
N ALA A 234 14.10 41.33 16.76
CA ALA A 234 12.85 41.88 16.20
C ALA A 234 11.57 41.25 16.82
N ILE A 235 11.72 40.14 17.53
CA ILE A 235 10.60 39.23 17.88
C ILE A 235 10.15 39.35 19.34
N THR A 236 10.81 40.07 20.23
CA THR A 236 10.60 40.02 21.69
C THR A 236 9.19 40.38 22.22
N GLY A 237 8.26 40.84 21.40
CA GLY A 237 6.86 41.10 21.82
C GLY A 237 5.80 40.36 21.01
N LEU A 238 6.12 39.97 19.77
CA LEU A 238 5.20 39.30 18.81
C LEU A 238 5.54 37.82 18.57
N ALA A 239 6.60 37.32 19.18
CA ALA A 239 7.17 36.01 18.91
C ALA A 239 6.17 34.85 19.03
N VAL A 240 5.37 34.85 20.09
CA VAL A 240 4.40 33.79 20.34
C VAL A 240 3.32 33.76 19.25
N TYR A 241 2.81 34.91 18.86
CA TYR A 241 1.80 35.01 17.79
C TYR A 241 2.36 34.62 16.42
N LEU A 242 3.62 35.00 16.13
CA LEU A 242 4.28 34.61 14.89
C LEU A 242 4.58 33.11 14.83
N ILE A 243 5.02 32.51 15.93
CA ILE A 243 5.23 31.06 16.02
C ILE A 243 3.91 30.29 15.83
N ILE A 244 2.84 30.73 16.50
CA ILE A 244 1.50 30.14 16.34
C ILE A 244 1.03 30.32 14.90
N GLY A 245 1.16 31.52 14.32
CA GLY A 245 0.78 31.80 12.94
C GLY A 245 1.55 30.93 11.93
N LEU A 246 2.87 30.84 12.07
CA LEU A 246 3.72 30.02 11.21
C LEU A 246 3.37 28.54 11.34
N THR A 247 3.17 28.07 12.58
CA THR A 247 2.73 26.68 12.82
C THR A 247 1.40 26.39 12.14
N LEU A 248 0.43 27.30 12.24
CA LEU A 248 -0.87 27.16 11.59
C LEU A 248 -0.75 27.13 10.06
N ILE A 249 0.09 27.99 9.48
CA ILE A 249 0.37 28.01 8.05
C ILE A 249 0.98 26.66 7.61
N ILE A 250 1.96 26.14 8.34
CA ILE A 250 2.59 24.84 8.05
C ILE A 250 1.55 23.71 8.11
N LEU A 251 0.67 23.72 9.11
CA LEU A 251 -0.41 22.74 9.24
C LEU A 251 -1.37 22.80 8.05
N ILE A 252 -1.79 24.00 7.66
CA ILE A 252 -2.71 24.23 6.53
C ILE A 252 -2.05 23.78 5.21
N LEU A 253 -0.80 24.15 4.97
CA LEU A 253 -0.05 23.75 3.77
C LEU A 253 0.15 22.24 3.73
N GLY A 254 0.54 21.60 4.83
CA GLY A 254 0.69 20.16 4.92
C GLY A 254 -0.62 19.43 4.65
N PHE A 255 -1.73 19.94 5.19
CA PHE A 255 -3.06 19.41 4.93
C PHE A 255 -3.46 19.59 3.45
N LEU A 256 -3.25 20.76 2.87
CA LEU A 256 -3.57 21.04 1.46
C LEU A 256 -2.77 20.13 0.51
N ILE A 257 -1.47 19.99 0.74
CA ILE A 257 -0.61 19.10 -0.04
C ILE A 257 -1.10 17.65 0.06
N SER A 258 -1.42 17.18 1.26
CA SER A 258 -1.97 15.84 1.46
C SER A 258 -3.31 15.64 0.75
N TYR A 259 -4.20 16.62 0.86
CA TYR A 259 -5.50 16.63 0.22
C TYR A 259 -5.37 16.53 -1.30
N LEU A 260 -4.55 17.38 -1.92
CA LEU A 260 -4.31 17.37 -3.36
C LEU A 260 -3.67 16.06 -3.83
N ASN A 261 -2.72 15.52 -3.06
CA ASN A 261 -2.07 14.25 -3.37
C ASN A 261 -3.07 13.08 -3.39
N ILE A 262 -4.02 13.07 -2.46
CA ILE A 262 -5.04 12.01 -2.41
C ILE A 262 -6.03 12.15 -3.55
N ILE A 263 -6.50 13.36 -3.85
CA ILE A 263 -7.37 13.60 -5.01
C ILE A 263 -6.68 13.14 -6.29
N GLN A 264 -5.43 13.56 -6.52
CA GLN A 264 -4.64 13.16 -7.66
C GLN A 264 -4.49 11.62 -7.76
N LYS A 265 -4.23 10.95 -6.65
CA LYS A 265 -3.98 9.51 -6.57
C LYS A 265 -5.22 8.67 -6.83
N TYR A 266 -6.39 9.11 -6.38
CA TYR A 266 -7.67 8.37 -6.49
C TYR A 266 -8.63 8.98 -7.51
N TYR A 267 -8.14 9.91 -8.33
CA TYR A 267 -8.91 10.50 -9.40
C TYR A 267 -9.44 9.42 -10.36
N HIS A 268 -10.72 9.50 -10.73
CA HIS A 268 -11.42 8.54 -11.58
C HIS A 268 -11.21 7.07 -11.14
N PHE A 269 -11.25 6.84 -9.83
CA PHE A 269 -11.15 5.47 -9.31
C PHE A 269 -12.31 4.62 -9.84
N THR A 270 -11.97 3.46 -10.45
CA THR A 270 -12.91 2.43 -10.86
C THR A 270 -12.50 1.08 -10.30
N LEU A 271 -13.48 0.26 -9.97
CA LEU A 271 -13.32 -1.14 -9.64
C LEU A 271 -14.27 -1.94 -10.52
N ASP A 272 -13.73 -2.85 -11.31
CA ASP A 272 -14.48 -3.70 -12.21
C ASP A 272 -14.20 -5.16 -11.86
N ARG A 273 -15.21 -6.01 -12.00
CA ARG A 273 -15.10 -7.47 -11.92
C ARG A 273 -15.49 -8.07 -13.26
N THR A 274 -14.63 -8.95 -13.76
CA THR A 274 -14.91 -9.75 -14.95
C THR A 274 -14.54 -11.20 -14.63
N GLY A 275 -15.54 -12.07 -14.46
CA GLY A 275 -15.34 -13.46 -14.04
C GLY A 275 -14.58 -13.59 -12.71
N ASP A 276 -13.39 -14.19 -12.75
CA ASP A 276 -12.52 -14.38 -11.57
C ASP A 276 -11.46 -13.25 -11.40
N GLU A 277 -11.61 -12.15 -12.10
CA GLU A 277 -10.64 -11.05 -12.07
C GLU A 277 -11.24 -9.77 -11.51
N LEU A 278 -10.52 -9.14 -10.57
CA LEU A 278 -10.75 -7.78 -10.09
C LEU A 278 -9.76 -6.83 -10.74
N ARG A 279 -10.24 -5.76 -11.32
CA ARG A 279 -9.46 -4.70 -11.92
C ARG A 279 -9.77 -3.38 -11.24
N THR A 280 -8.73 -2.71 -10.71
CA THR A 280 -8.85 -1.34 -10.18
C THR A 280 -8.06 -0.39 -11.08
N SER A 281 -8.59 0.78 -11.36
CA SER A 281 -7.90 1.83 -12.11
C SER A 281 -8.07 3.16 -11.39
N ARG A 282 -7.00 3.94 -11.27
CA ARG A 282 -7.01 5.22 -10.56
C ARG A 282 -5.86 6.13 -10.97
N GLY A 283 -6.04 7.44 -10.80
CA GLY A 283 -4.99 8.44 -10.88
C GLY A 283 -5.14 9.44 -12.01
N PHE A 284 -4.70 10.66 -11.75
CA PHE A 284 -4.75 11.80 -12.68
C PHE A 284 -3.48 11.91 -13.54
N PHE A 285 -2.34 12.23 -12.91
CA PHE A 285 -1.06 12.33 -13.62
C PHE A 285 -0.47 10.97 -13.98
N GLN A 286 -0.74 9.98 -13.15
CA GLN A 286 -0.31 8.60 -13.38
C GLN A 286 -1.51 7.68 -13.20
N THR A 287 -2.01 7.12 -14.29
CA THR A 287 -3.03 6.07 -14.20
C THR A 287 -2.38 4.77 -13.75
N ASN A 288 -2.83 4.25 -12.62
CA ASN A 288 -2.38 2.98 -12.07
C ASN A 288 -3.53 1.97 -12.15
N THR A 289 -3.37 0.94 -12.95
CA THR A 289 -4.34 -0.15 -13.12
C THR A 289 -3.74 -1.43 -12.56
N VAL A 290 -4.45 -2.06 -11.62
CA VAL A 290 -4.05 -3.33 -10.99
C VAL A 290 -5.10 -4.36 -11.29
N SER A 291 -4.69 -5.48 -11.89
CA SER A 291 -5.53 -6.64 -12.16
C SER A 291 -5.09 -7.82 -11.29
N ALA A 292 -6.01 -8.38 -10.51
CA ALA A 292 -5.74 -9.48 -9.59
C ALA A 292 -6.85 -10.53 -9.66
N ARG A 293 -6.48 -11.83 -9.58
CA ARG A 293 -7.45 -12.93 -9.53
C ARG A 293 -8.11 -13.00 -8.15
N LEU A 294 -9.43 -13.23 -8.09
CA LEU A 294 -10.20 -13.44 -6.85
C LEU A 294 -9.68 -14.63 -6.03
N SER A 295 -9.13 -15.64 -6.68
CA SER A 295 -8.49 -16.80 -6.03
C SER A 295 -7.25 -16.41 -5.19
N ARG A 296 -6.65 -15.23 -5.44
CA ARG A 296 -5.50 -14.68 -4.70
C ARG A 296 -5.89 -13.75 -3.56
N LEU A 297 -7.17 -13.43 -3.45
CA LEU A 297 -7.71 -12.63 -2.35
C LEU A 297 -7.78 -13.48 -1.07
N ARG A 298 -6.97 -13.13 -0.07
CA ARG A 298 -6.86 -13.86 1.20
C ARG A 298 -7.78 -13.32 2.28
N ALA A 299 -7.93 -12.00 2.33
CA ALA A 299 -8.84 -11.36 3.26
C ALA A 299 -9.38 -10.06 2.68
N VAL A 300 -10.55 -9.65 3.15
CA VAL A 300 -11.10 -8.31 2.92
C VAL A 300 -11.05 -7.57 4.25
N ARG A 301 -10.49 -6.35 4.23
CA ARG A 301 -10.38 -5.50 5.41
C ARG A 301 -11.21 -4.24 5.24
N PHE A 302 -12.09 -3.97 6.20
CA PHE A 302 -12.81 -2.71 6.34
C PHE A 302 -12.08 -1.86 7.35
N LYS A 303 -11.59 -0.70 6.92
CA LYS A 303 -10.75 0.20 7.71
C LYS A 303 -11.44 1.54 7.91
N GLN A 304 -11.51 2.00 9.17
CA GLN A 304 -12.13 3.27 9.56
C GLN A 304 -11.20 4.02 10.49
N SER A 305 -10.60 5.12 10.02
CA SER A 305 -9.90 6.07 10.88
C SER A 305 -10.90 6.79 11.80
N ILE A 306 -10.43 7.49 12.84
CA ILE A 306 -11.28 8.19 13.81
C ILE A 306 -12.30 9.12 13.13
N LEU A 307 -11.89 9.92 12.15
CA LEU A 307 -12.77 10.81 11.39
C LEU A 307 -13.81 10.04 10.58
N ARG A 308 -13.43 8.88 9.99
CA ARG A 308 -14.35 8.03 9.23
C ARG A 308 -15.34 7.31 10.13
N GLN A 309 -14.96 6.94 11.34
CA GLN A 309 -15.89 6.38 12.32
C GLN A 309 -16.96 7.39 12.69
N TRP A 310 -16.56 8.65 12.91
CA TRP A 310 -17.50 9.73 13.22
C TRP A 310 -18.45 10.04 12.06
N LEU A 311 -17.98 9.98 10.82
CA LEU A 311 -18.77 10.19 9.61
C LEU A 311 -19.47 8.90 9.10
N HIS A 312 -19.37 7.77 9.82
CA HIS A 312 -19.89 6.46 9.42
C HIS A 312 -19.41 6.00 8.03
N LEU A 313 -18.16 6.32 7.68
CA LEU A 313 -17.52 5.95 6.43
C LEU A 313 -16.54 4.80 6.63
N SER A 314 -16.34 3.99 5.59
CA SER A 314 -15.40 2.88 5.59
C SER A 314 -14.57 2.85 4.32
N THR A 315 -13.34 2.37 4.41
CA THR A 315 -12.49 2.02 3.25
C THR A 315 -12.42 0.51 3.17
N VAL A 316 -12.67 -0.06 2.00
CA VAL A 316 -12.54 -1.50 1.77
C VAL A 316 -11.22 -1.78 1.06
N GLN A 317 -10.45 -2.69 1.62
CA GLN A 317 -9.14 -3.11 1.13
C GLN A 317 -9.07 -4.62 0.99
N ALA A 318 -8.36 -5.10 -0.01
CA ALA A 318 -8.07 -6.51 -0.23
C ALA A 318 -6.64 -6.83 0.20
N LEU A 319 -6.47 -7.89 0.98
CA LEU A 319 -5.18 -8.50 1.26
C LEU A 319 -4.93 -9.55 0.19
N LEU A 320 -3.97 -9.29 -0.69
CA LEU A 320 -3.58 -10.21 -1.76
C LEU A 320 -2.38 -11.06 -1.34
N ALA A 321 -2.30 -12.25 -1.89
CA ALA A 321 -1.12 -13.12 -1.74
C ALA A 321 0.10 -12.65 -2.55
N SER A 322 -0.03 -11.56 -3.33
CA SER A 322 1.02 -10.96 -4.16
C SER A 322 1.35 -9.54 -3.69
N SER A 323 2.55 -9.06 -4.00
CA SER A 323 3.06 -7.75 -3.57
C SER A 323 2.67 -6.58 -4.48
N ALA A 324 2.05 -6.85 -5.65
CA ALA A 324 1.75 -5.84 -6.67
C ALA A 324 0.70 -4.80 -6.29
N ALA A 325 0.05 -4.98 -5.16
CA ALA A 325 -0.86 -3.95 -4.66
C ALA A 325 -0.13 -2.73 -4.08
N ASP A 326 1.19 -2.63 -4.30
CA ASP A 326 2.06 -1.69 -3.63
C ASP A 326 1.79 -0.23 -4.01
N ASP A 327 1.17 0.45 -3.11
CA ASP A 327 1.52 1.79 -2.71
C ASP A 327 2.63 1.65 -1.66
N GLN A 328 3.86 1.69 -2.04
CA GLN A 328 5.16 1.70 -1.33
C GLN A 328 5.19 1.53 0.21
N GLN A 329 4.07 1.52 0.92
CA GLN A 329 3.98 1.44 2.37
C GLN A 329 3.05 0.35 2.94
N ASN A 330 2.07 -0.18 2.20
CA ASN A 330 1.06 -1.07 2.82
C ASN A 330 0.46 -2.17 1.96
N ASN A 331 1.06 -2.69 0.92
CA ASN A 331 0.64 -3.87 0.12
C ASN A 331 -0.86 -4.25 0.09
N ASP A 332 -1.77 -3.31 0.32
CA ASP A 332 -3.20 -3.54 0.34
C ASP A 332 -3.87 -2.90 -0.88
N LEU A 333 -4.52 -3.71 -1.68
CA LEU A 333 -5.30 -3.21 -2.81
C LEU A 333 -6.57 -2.51 -2.28
N VAL A 334 -6.69 -1.21 -2.51
CA VAL A 334 -7.92 -0.50 -2.19
C VAL A 334 -8.99 -0.89 -3.21
N LEU A 335 -10.09 -1.47 -2.73
CA LEU A 335 -11.25 -1.85 -3.55
C LEU A 335 -12.30 -0.74 -3.60
N MET A 336 -12.60 -0.13 -2.46
CA MET A 336 -13.47 1.04 -2.37
C MET A 336 -12.84 2.06 -1.44
N PRO A 337 -12.41 3.22 -1.94
CA PRO A 337 -11.74 4.24 -1.13
C PRO A 337 -12.60 4.76 0.01
N VAL A 338 -13.84 5.09 -0.28
CA VAL A 338 -14.83 5.51 0.72
C VAL A 338 -16.22 4.99 0.35
N ILE A 339 -16.93 4.50 1.35
CA ILE A 339 -18.30 4.02 1.23
C ILE A 339 -18.98 4.14 2.60
N PRO A 340 -20.28 4.43 2.68
CA PRO A 340 -21.02 4.37 3.94
C PRO A 340 -20.92 2.98 4.59
N GLU A 341 -20.65 2.92 5.90
CA GLU A 341 -20.42 1.66 6.61
C GLU A 341 -21.56 0.65 6.41
N ARG A 342 -22.80 1.14 6.40
CA ARG A 342 -24.00 0.30 6.25
C ARG A 342 -24.08 -0.38 4.88
N GLN A 343 -23.55 0.26 3.83
CA GLN A 343 -23.57 -0.24 2.45
C GLN A 343 -22.31 -1.02 2.08
N ALA A 344 -21.24 -0.91 2.87
CA ALA A 344 -19.93 -1.44 2.52
C ALA A 344 -19.94 -2.96 2.28
N LEU A 345 -20.67 -3.71 3.09
CA LEU A 345 -20.73 -5.16 2.96
C LEU A 345 -21.57 -5.60 1.75
N SER A 346 -22.76 -5.03 1.57
CA SER A 346 -23.66 -5.35 0.44
C SER A 346 -23.03 -4.99 -0.90
N SER A 347 -22.44 -3.78 -1.01
CA SER A 347 -21.77 -3.35 -2.24
C SER A 347 -20.55 -4.21 -2.57
N MET A 348 -19.77 -4.58 -1.54
CA MET A 348 -18.56 -5.38 -1.77
C MET A 348 -18.87 -6.82 -2.16
N ARG A 349 -20.01 -7.35 -1.78
CA ARG A 349 -20.44 -8.71 -2.13
C ARG A 349 -20.62 -8.93 -3.63
N ALA A 350 -21.01 -7.91 -4.38
CA ALA A 350 -21.08 -7.97 -5.84
C ALA A 350 -19.72 -8.31 -6.46
N PHE A 351 -18.65 -7.85 -5.85
CA PHE A 351 -17.27 -8.09 -6.29
C PHE A 351 -16.65 -9.34 -5.65
N VAL A 352 -17.00 -9.62 -4.40
CA VAL A 352 -16.43 -10.72 -3.59
C VAL A 352 -17.57 -11.54 -3.00
N SER A 353 -18.04 -12.52 -3.77
CA SER A 353 -19.25 -13.32 -3.49
C SER A 353 -19.21 -14.13 -2.19
N TRP A 354 -18.02 -14.44 -1.66
CA TRP A 354 -17.90 -15.20 -0.41
C TRP A 354 -18.11 -14.35 0.85
N LEU A 355 -18.21 -13.03 0.77
CA LEU A 355 -18.53 -12.21 1.94
C LEU A 355 -19.94 -12.53 2.50
N PRO A 356 -20.17 -12.43 3.82
CA PRO A 356 -21.46 -12.71 4.42
C PRO A 356 -22.52 -11.70 3.96
N GLU A 357 -23.80 -12.12 3.93
CA GLU A 357 -24.91 -11.27 3.50
C GLU A 357 -25.18 -10.13 4.46
N THR A 358 -25.13 -10.46 5.74
CA THR A 358 -25.38 -9.51 6.82
C THR A 358 -24.16 -9.44 7.73
N SER A 359 -23.98 -8.32 8.41
CA SER A 359 -22.92 -8.19 9.41
C SER A 359 -23.25 -9.12 10.59
N PRO A 360 -22.45 -10.18 10.84
CA PRO A 360 -22.71 -11.08 11.94
C PRO A 360 -22.52 -10.37 13.29
N LYS A 361 -23.20 -10.87 14.33
CA LYS A 361 -23.00 -10.39 15.68
C LYS A 361 -21.59 -10.75 16.13
N LEU A 362 -20.76 -9.74 16.33
CA LEU A 362 -19.42 -9.90 16.87
C LEU A 362 -19.48 -10.10 18.39
N GLN A 363 -18.70 -11.04 18.90
CA GLN A 363 -18.53 -11.24 20.34
C GLN A 363 -17.44 -10.27 20.84
N PRO A 364 -17.78 -9.27 21.65
CA PRO A 364 -16.82 -8.32 22.17
C PRO A 364 -15.97 -8.97 23.27
N ILE A 365 -14.84 -8.37 23.58
CA ILE A 365 -14.03 -8.77 24.72
C ILE A 365 -14.78 -8.47 26.02
N PRO A 366 -14.79 -9.41 27.01
CA PRO A 366 -15.44 -9.20 28.31
C PRO A 366 -15.00 -7.89 28.97
N VAL A 367 -15.94 -7.18 29.61
CA VAL A 367 -15.67 -5.88 30.24
C VAL A 367 -14.55 -5.97 31.26
N SER A 368 -14.51 -7.08 32.04
CA SER A 368 -13.44 -7.37 33.01
C SER A 368 -12.04 -7.40 32.42
N ASN A 369 -11.92 -7.74 31.14
CA ASN A 369 -10.62 -7.89 30.46
C ASN A 369 -10.14 -6.59 29.81
N ARG A 370 -10.97 -5.56 29.72
CA ARG A 370 -10.63 -4.27 29.07
C ARG A 370 -9.52 -3.53 29.82
N TRP A 371 -9.45 -3.69 31.15
CA TRP A 371 -8.40 -3.13 31.99
C TRP A 371 -6.99 -3.52 31.51
N TYR A 372 -6.79 -4.74 31.02
CA TYR A 372 -5.48 -5.20 30.56
C TYR A 372 -4.96 -4.42 29.34
N TYR A 373 -5.83 -4.02 28.43
CA TYR A 373 -5.47 -3.17 27.31
C TYR A 373 -4.96 -1.81 27.77
N MET A 374 -5.73 -1.15 28.63
CA MET A 374 -5.39 0.17 29.17
C MET A 374 -4.09 0.12 29.97
N ARG A 375 -3.99 -0.82 30.91
CA ARG A 375 -2.80 -1.00 31.74
C ARG A 375 -1.54 -1.21 30.89
N ASN A 376 -1.59 -2.11 29.91
CA ASN A 376 -0.41 -2.45 29.12
C ASN A 376 -0.01 -1.33 28.16
N MET A 377 -0.96 -0.53 27.66
CA MET A 377 -0.65 0.69 26.91
C MET A 377 0.06 1.71 27.79
N VAL A 378 -0.45 1.96 29.00
CA VAL A 378 0.18 2.89 29.93
C VAL A 378 1.58 2.40 30.34
N LEU A 379 1.71 1.13 30.78
CA LEU A 379 3.00 0.59 31.21
C LEU A 379 4.05 0.57 30.09
N GLY A 380 3.65 0.19 28.86
CA GLY A 380 4.56 0.19 27.71
C GLY A 380 5.09 1.59 27.37
N HIS A 381 4.26 2.62 27.45
CA HIS A 381 4.69 4.00 27.19
C HIS A 381 5.37 4.64 28.39
N LEU A 382 5.02 4.23 29.62
CA LEU A 382 5.71 4.68 30.83
C LEU A 382 7.19 4.28 30.79
N THR A 383 7.51 3.04 30.40
CA THR A 383 8.90 2.59 30.25
C THR A 383 9.66 3.39 29.20
N LEU A 384 8.99 3.77 28.10
CA LEU A 384 9.55 4.62 27.04
C LEU A 384 9.78 6.07 27.48
N LEU A 385 8.94 6.59 28.38
CA LEU A 385 9.07 7.98 28.88
C LEU A 385 10.08 8.08 30.02
N VAL A 386 10.14 7.09 30.93
CA VAL A 386 11.04 7.13 32.08
C VAL A 386 12.50 7.18 31.67
N LEU A 387 12.91 6.41 30.66
CA LEU A 387 14.32 6.38 30.22
C LEU A 387 14.84 7.74 29.72
N PRO A 388 14.17 8.45 28.79
CA PRO A 388 14.60 9.80 28.38
C PRO A 388 14.54 10.82 29.50
N VAL A 389 13.55 10.74 30.40
CA VAL A 389 13.43 11.68 31.55
C VAL A 389 14.58 11.46 32.53
N VAL A 390 14.91 10.21 32.83
CA VAL A 390 16.06 9.89 33.70
C VAL A 390 17.38 10.34 33.07
N LEU A 391 17.57 10.07 31.77
CA LEU A 391 18.77 10.54 31.07
C LEU A 391 18.85 12.07 31.05
N ALA A 392 17.76 12.76 30.75
CA ALA A 392 17.71 14.22 30.75
C ALA A 392 17.97 14.78 32.16
N SER A 393 17.46 14.14 33.22
CA SER A 393 17.70 14.57 34.61
C SER A 393 19.15 14.39 35.05
N VAL A 394 19.84 13.36 34.57
CA VAL A 394 21.26 13.11 34.89
C VAL A 394 22.19 14.08 34.15
N PHE A 395 21.86 14.43 32.89
CA PHE A 395 22.75 15.23 32.06
C PHE A 395 22.38 16.73 32.01
N TRP A 396 21.13 17.12 32.36
CA TRP A 396 20.63 18.49 32.11
C TRP A 396 19.77 19.08 33.25
N LEU A 397 20.13 18.88 34.51
CA LEU A 397 19.35 19.25 35.68
C LEU A 397 19.15 20.74 35.95
N HIS A 398 19.48 21.64 35.03
CA HIS A 398 19.31 23.12 35.22
C HIS A 398 18.19 23.72 34.38
N VAL A 399 17.25 22.90 33.88
CA VAL A 399 16.20 23.39 32.97
C VAL A 399 14.91 23.67 33.74
N SER A 400 14.49 24.92 33.81
CA SER A 400 13.25 25.37 34.48
C SER A 400 11.96 24.84 33.86
N TRP A 401 12.03 24.15 32.70
CA TRP A 401 10.89 23.59 31.96
C TRP A 401 10.67 22.07 32.15
N TRP A 402 11.36 21.44 33.10
CA TRP A 402 11.13 20.04 33.42
C TRP A 402 9.67 19.73 33.83
N LEU A 403 8.99 20.69 34.50
CA LEU A 403 7.57 20.58 34.84
C LEU A 403 6.68 20.41 33.62
N TRP A 404 6.98 21.13 32.55
CA TRP A 404 6.25 21.02 31.27
C TRP A 404 6.47 19.66 30.59
N LEU A 405 7.66 19.10 30.70
CA LEU A 405 7.96 17.74 30.21
C LEU A 405 7.19 16.70 30.99
N VAL A 406 7.12 16.82 32.33
CA VAL A 406 6.33 15.92 33.17
C VAL A 406 4.84 16.04 32.84
N LEU A 407 4.33 17.25 32.70
CA LEU A 407 2.92 17.49 32.35
C LEU A 407 2.60 16.90 30.96
N ALA A 408 3.46 17.12 29.97
CA ALA A 408 3.32 16.54 28.64
C ALA A 408 3.35 15.02 28.69
N GLY A 409 4.25 14.43 29.51
CA GLY A 409 4.31 12.97 29.75
C GLY A 409 3.03 12.42 30.37
N LEU A 410 2.46 13.12 31.37
CA LEU A 410 1.20 12.73 31.98
C LEU A 410 0.03 12.78 30.97
N ILE A 411 -0.05 13.86 30.20
CA ILE A 411 -1.05 14.00 29.13
C ILE A 411 -0.90 12.85 28.13
N TRP A 412 0.34 12.52 27.73
CA TRP A 412 0.62 11.40 26.84
C TRP A 412 0.14 10.07 27.42
N LEU A 413 0.38 9.80 28.71
CA LEU A 413 -0.09 8.57 29.37
C LEU A 413 -1.62 8.50 29.42
N VAL A 414 -2.31 9.63 29.63
CA VAL A 414 -3.78 9.69 29.56
C VAL A 414 -4.25 9.36 28.14
N VAL A 415 -3.63 9.93 27.11
CA VAL A 415 -3.94 9.63 25.71
C VAL A 415 -3.73 8.14 25.42
N MET A 416 -2.66 7.53 25.94
CA MET A 416 -2.39 6.10 25.77
C MET A 416 -3.39 5.22 26.55
N ALA A 417 -3.85 5.65 27.73
CA ALA A 417 -4.92 4.97 28.46
C ALA A 417 -6.24 4.99 27.66
N LEU A 418 -6.60 6.13 27.09
CA LEU A 418 -7.77 6.27 26.22
C LEU A 418 -7.63 5.42 24.95
N GLN A 419 -6.44 5.36 24.37
CA GLN A 419 -6.15 4.47 23.24
C GLN A 419 -6.32 2.99 23.61
N GLY A 420 -5.85 2.58 24.81
CA GLY A 420 -6.06 1.24 25.33
C GLY A 420 -7.54 0.91 25.52
N GLN A 421 -8.31 1.84 26.08
CA GLN A 421 -9.75 1.72 26.25
C GLN A 421 -10.48 1.60 24.90
N TYR A 422 -10.11 2.43 23.92
CA TYR A 422 -10.63 2.35 22.55
C TYR A 422 -10.34 0.99 21.91
N ALA A 423 -9.10 0.50 22.00
CA ALA A 423 -8.72 -0.81 21.47
C ALA A 423 -9.54 -1.95 22.10
N ALA A 424 -9.75 -1.89 23.42
CA ALA A 424 -10.52 -2.88 24.17
C ALA A 424 -12.02 -2.89 23.81
N THR A 425 -12.62 -1.72 23.64
CA THR A 425 -14.05 -1.60 23.29
C THR A 425 -14.32 -1.96 21.83
N THR A 426 -13.32 -1.77 20.96
CA THR A 426 -13.42 -2.06 19.54
C THR A 426 -13.16 -3.54 19.23
N ALA A 427 -12.31 -4.21 20.00
CA ALA A 427 -11.92 -5.59 19.73
C ALA A 427 -13.09 -6.57 19.89
N ALA A 428 -13.35 -7.34 18.84
CA ALA A 428 -14.41 -8.34 18.79
C ALA A 428 -14.11 -9.40 17.73
N ILE A 429 -14.71 -10.58 17.86
CA ILE A 429 -14.49 -11.70 16.96
C ILE A 429 -15.79 -12.47 16.72
N ALA A 430 -15.94 -13.09 15.56
CA ALA A 430 -17.04 -13.99 15.26
C ALA A 430 -16.66 -15.03 14.23
N ILE A 431 -17.29 -16.19 14.30
CA ILE A 431 -17.32 -17.18 13.23
C ILE A 431 -18.62 -16.98 12.46
N ALA A 432 -18.52 -16.83 11.14
CA ALA A 432 -19.67 -16.67 10.25
C ALA A 432 -19.78 -17.82 9.24
N PRO A 433 -21.01 -18.25 8.89
CA PRO A 433 -21.20 -19.17 7.75
C PRO A 433 -20.72 -18.53 6.43
N PRO A 434 -20.24 -19.29 5.43
CA PRO A 434 -19.90 -20.72 5.42
C PRO A 434 -18.42 -21.02 5.71
N LYS A 435 -17.90 -20.86 6.90
CA LYS A 435 -16.49 -21.09 7.32
C LYS A 435 -15.62 -19.83 7.19
N GLN A 436 -16.08 -18.73 7.74
CA GLN A 436 -15.34 -17.47 7.81
C GLN A 436 -15.05 -17.08 9.25
N LEU A 437 -13.90 -16.47 9.45
CA LEU A 437 -13.52 -15.81 10.70
C LEU A 437 -13.54 -14.29 10.47
N ILE A 438 -14.24 -13.59 11.37
CA ILE A 438 -14.30 -12.13 11.35
C ILE A 438 -13.62 -11.63 12.60
N ILE A 439 -12.59 -10.82 12.43
CA ILE A 439 -11.80 -10.26 13.52
C ILE A 439 -11.86 -8.75 13.42
N GLN A 440 -12.31 -8.11 14.50
CA GLN A 440 -12.30 -6.65 14.61
C GLN A 440 -11.27 -6.23 15.65
N VAL A 441 -10.41 -5.29 15.28
CA VAL A 441 -9.37 -4.74 16.15
C VAL A 441 -9.37 -3.22 16.08
N GLY A 442 -9.01 -2.57 17.20
CA GLY A 442 -8.78 -1.13 17.29
C GLY A 442 -7.30 -0.85 17.45
N GLU A 443 -6.68 -0.22 16.46
CA GLU A 443 -5.26 0.09 16.45
C GLU A 443 -5.05 1.54 16.03
N MET A 444 -4.28 2.32 16.82
CA MET A 444 -3.99 3.72 16.53
C MET A 444 -5.24 4.55 16.17
N TRP A 445 -6.31 4.42 17.00
CA TRP A 445 -7.62 5.06 16.79
C TRP A 445 -8.30 4.68 15.47
N THR A 446 -7.88 3.58 14.86
CA THR A 446 -8.42 3.05 13.61
C THR A 446 -9.11 1.72 13.90
N ARG A 447 -10.38 1.59 13.54
CA ARG A 447 -11.13 0.34 13.57
C ARG A 447 -10.85 -0.44 12.29
N GLN A 448 -10.42 -1.68 12.43
CA GLN A 448 -10.14 -2.58 11.30
C GLN A 448 -10.94 -3.86 11.51
N ARG A 449 -11.73 -4.26 10.52
CA ARG A 449 -12.49 -5.50 10.52
C ARG A 449 -12.02 -6.37 9.36
N TYR A 450 -11.50 -7.53 9.68
CA TYR A 450 -10.99 -8.50 8.74
C TYR A 450 -12.01 -9.61 8.53
N PHE A 451 -12.31 -9.91 7.27
CA PHE A 451 -13.08 -11.07 6.84
C PHE A 451 -12.12 -12.05 6.19
N VAL A 452 -11.99 -13.26 6.78
CA VAL A 452 -11.00 -14.25 6.37
C VAL A 452 -11.69 -15.60 6.23
N ARG A 453 -11.48 -16.29 5.10
CA ARG A 453 -11.97 -17.67 4.95
C ARG A 453 -11.05 -18.62 5.69
N LYS A 454 -11.60 -19.69 6.27
CA LYS A 454 -10.83 -20.72 6.99
C LYS A 454 -9.62 -21.22 6.18
N LYS A 455 -9.79 -21.47 4.87
CA LYS A 455 -8.73 -21.95 3.96
C LYS A 455 -7.60 -20.96 3.70
N ASP A 456 -7.81 -19.67 4.00
CA ASP A 456 -6.83 -18.61 3.74
C ASP A 456 -6.05 -18.24 5.02
N ILE A 457 -6.38 -18.85 6.16
CA ILE A 457 -5.61 -18.75 7.40
C ILE A 457 -4.41 -19.67 7.28
N GLN A 458 -3.20 -19.12 7.41
CA GLN A 458 -1.96 -19.89 7.34
C GLN A 458 -1.65 -20.62 8.65
N ALA A 459 -1.79 -19.88 9.76
CA ALA A 459 -1.57 -20.40 11.09
C ALA A 459 -2.45 -19.67 12.09
N MET A 460 -2.75 -20.34 13.17
CA MET A 460 -3.48 -19.78 14.32
C MET A 460 -2.76 -20.18 15.59
N THR A 461 -2.47 -19.20 16.45
CA THR A 461 -1.71 -19.43 17.68
C THR A 461 -2.46 -18.84 18.87
N ILE A 462 -2.63 -19.64 19.91
CA ILE A 462 -3.11 -19.16 21.22
C ILE A 462 -1.90 -18.91 22.11
N LYS A 463 -1.72 -17.68 22.55
CA LYS A 463 -0.66 -17.29 23.50
C LYS A 463 -1.26 -16.99 24.87
N GLN A 464 -0.69 -17.60 25.89
CA GLN A 464 -1.15 -17.44 27.26
C GLN A 464 0.04 -17.39 28.20
N SER A 465 0.24 -16.28 28.88
CA SER A 465 1.23 -16.17 29.95
C SER A 465 0.72 -16.82 31.24
N ILE A 466 1.61 -17.08 32.20
CA ILE A 466 1.26 -17.65 33.51
C ILE A 466 0.17 -16.80 34.20
N TRP A 467 0.29 -15.47 34.15
CA TRP A 467 -0.67 -14.53 34.70
C TRP A 467 -2.03 -14.54 33.98
N MET A 468 -2.01 -14.75 32.70
CA MET A 468 -3.23 -14.85 31.88
C MET A 468 -3.95 -16.17 32.14
N LYS A 469 -3.21 -17.26 32.36
CA LYS A 469 -3.77 -18.57 32.71
C LYS A 469 -4.60 -18.50 33.99
N ALA A 470 -4.07 -17.86 35.04
CA ALA A 470 -4.79 -17.68 36.32
C ALA A 470 -6.10 -16.87 36.19
N ARG A 471 -6.23 -16.05 35.14
CA ARG A 471 -7.38 -15.18 34.88
C ARG A 471 -8.31 -15.68 33.77
N GLY A 472 -8.04 -16.84 33.17
CA GLY A 472 -8.84 -17.41 32.09
C GLY A 472 -8.83 -16.56 30.79
N VAL A 473 -7.76 -15.81 30.53
CA VAL A 473 -7.61 -14.97 29.32
C VAL A 473 -6.49 -15.47 28.42
N ALA A 474 -6.61 -15.22 27.11
CA ALA A 474 -5.62 -15.59 26.12
C ALA A 474 -5.53 -14.54 25.00
N HIS A 475 -4.46 -14.58 24.24
CA HIS A 475 -4.32 -13.91 22.95
C HIS A 475 -4.51 -14.91 21.85
N LEU A 476 -5.27 -14.54 20.84
CA LEU A 476 -5.40 -15.30 19.60
C LEU A 476 -4.71 -14.52 18.47
N GLU A 477 -3.69 -15.13 17.90
CA GLU A 477 -2.99 -14.60 16.72
C GLU A 477 -3.42 -15.39 15.50
N VAL A 478 -3.84 -14.68 14.47
CA VAL A 478 -4.26 -15.26 13.19
C VAL A 478 -3.32 -14.74 12.11
N HIS A 479 -2.64 -15.65 11.46
CA HIS A 479 -1.66 -15.38 10.42
C HIS A 479 -2.30 -15.50 9.04
N ILE A 480 -2.22 -14.42 8.26
CA ILE A 480 -2.80 -14.32 6.92
C ILE A 480 -1.70 -13.92 5.96
N ARG A 481 -1.56 -14.63 4.85
CA ARG A 481 -0.56 -14.26 3.84
C ARG A 481 -0.90 -12.91 3.21
N LYS A 482 0.09 -12.02 3.19
CA LYS A 482 0.03 -10.71 2.57
C LYS A 482 1.29 -10.47 1.74
N GLY A 483 1.18 -10.58 0.42
CA GLY A 483 2.34 -10.52 -0.45
C GLY A 483 3.38 -11.58 -0.07
N ASN A 484 4.61 -11.14 0.13
CA ASN A 484 5.72 -11.98 0.59
C ASN A 484 5.91 -11.95 2.11
N SER A 485 5.01 -11.30 2.84
CA SER A 485 5.04 -11.20 4.30
C SER A 485 3.81 -11.85 4.92
N ASP A 486 3.82 -11.94 6.22
CA ASP A 486 2.70 -12.37 7.04
C ASP A 486 2.01 -11.14 7.65
N GLN A 487 0.68 -11.13 7.60
CA GLN A 487 -0.15 -10.18 8.33
C GLN A 487 -0.71 -10.89 9.54
N THR A 488 -0.14 -10.62 10.70
CA THR A 488 -0.67 -11.13 11.97
C THR A 488 -1.78 -10.23 12.49
N VAL A 489 -2.96 -10.78 12.68
CA VAL A 489 -4.10 -10.11 13.30
C VAL A 489 -4.27 -10.64 14.73
N ASN A 490 -4.10 -9.76 15.72
CA ASN A 490 -4.09 -10.14 17.14
C ASN A 490 -5.41 -9.75 17.83
N SER A 491 -6.16 -10.73 18.30
CA SER A 491 -7.24 -10.53 19.27
C SER A 491 -6.71 -10.79 20.67
N ARG A 492 -6.52 -9.71 21.44
CA ARG A 492 -5.88 -9.77 22.77
C ARG A 492 -6.92 -9.92 23.89
N TYR A 493 -6.53 -10.57 24.99
CA TYR A 493 -7.29 -10.68 26.26
C TYR A 493 -8.73 -11.20 26.10
N MET A 494 -8.95 -12.09 25.13
CA MET A 494 -10.23 -12.78 24.98
C MET A 494 -10.37 -13.91 26.01
N ALA A 495 -11.59 -14.38 26.23
CA ALA A 495 -11.82 -15.56 27.07
C ALA A 495 -11.16 -16.80 26.46
N VAL A 496 -10.49 -17.60 27.30
CA VAL A 496 -9.77 -18.82 26.85
C VAL A 496 -10.73 -19.79 26.15
N ASP A 497 -11.95 -19.94 26.65
CA ASP A 497 -12.93 -20.86 26.08
C ASP A 497 -13.32 -20.46 24.66
N LEU A 498 -13.51 -19.16 24.42
CA LEU A 498 -13.75 -18.63 23.06
C LEU A 498 -12.55 -18.86 22.16
N ALA A 499 -11.33 -18.64 22.66
CA ALA A 499 -10.11 -18.91 21.89
C ALA A 499 -9.98 -20.39 21.51
N LYS A 500 -10.28 -21.30 22.45
CA LYS A 500 -10.28 -22.73 22.21
C LYS A 500 -11.39 -23.14 21.22
N GLN A 501 -12.59 -22.59 21.35
CA GLN A 501 -13.69 -22.83 20.41
C GLN A 501 -13.30 -22.46 18.97
N ILE A 502 -12.65 -21.29 18.78
CA ILE A 502 -12.18 -20.84 17.48
C ILE A 502 -11.06 -21.75 16.97
N MET A 503 -10.15 -22.16 17.85
CA MET A 503 -9.08 -23.11 17.48
C MET A 503 -9.63 -24.46 17.05
N THR A 504 -10.60 -25.01 17.78
CA THR A 504 -11.29 -26.28 17.42
C THR A 504 -12.02 -26.14 16.09
N TRP A 505 -12.66 -24.99 15.83
CA TRP A 505 -13.24 -24.70 14.53
C TRP A 505 -12.19 -24.67 13.41
N TYR A 506 -10.99 -24.16 13.69
CA TYR A 506 -9.89 -24.09 12.72
C TYR A 506 -9.23 -25.46 12.47
N GLN A 507 -9.05 -26.26 13.50
CA GLN A 507 -8.44 -27.59 13.37
C GLN A 507 -9.32 -28.51 12.53
N PRO A 508 -8.75 -29.32 11.59
CA PRO A 508 -9.50 -30.41 11.00
C PRO A 508 -9.88 -31.39 12.13
N LEU A 509 -11.14 -31.85 12.13
CA LEU A 509 -11.52 -32.97 12.99
C LEU A 509 -10.53 -34.12 12.72
N PRO A 510 -9.92 -34.73 13.77
CA PRO A 510 -9.16 -35.94 13.57
C PRO A 510 -10.08 -36.92 12.84
N SER A 511 -9.61 -37.48 11.70
CA SER A 511 -10.30 -38.58 11.07
C SER A 511 -10.41 -39.68 12.12
N VAL A 512 -11.63 -39.98 12.57
CA VAL A 512 -11.89 -41.17 13.40
C VAL A 512 -11.34 -42.30 12.58
N PRO A 513 -10.38 -43.12 13.10
CA PRO A 513 -10.01 -44.34 12.41
C PRO A 513 -11.31 -45.13 12.26
N GLN A 514 -11.72 -45.43 11.03
CA GLN A 514 -12.74 -46.45 10.83
C GLN A 514 -12.17 -47.70 11.47
N GLU A 515 -12.75 -48.07 12.63
CA GLU A 515 -12.58 -49.41 13.18
C GLU A 515 -12.90 -50.37 12.03
N GLY A 516 -11.84 -50.93 11.46
CA GLY A 516 -11.96 -51.91 10.40
C GLY A 516 -12.79 -53.05 10.88
N ASP A 517 -13.82 -53.40 10.11
CA ASP A 517 -14.50 -54.67 10.11
C ASP A 517 -13.47 -55.81 10.17
N ASN A 518 -13.10 -56.23 11.36
CA ASN A 518 -12.49 -57.54 11.59
C ASN A 518 -13.58 -58.51 12.04
N HIS A 519 -14.50 -58.81 11.14
CA HIS A 519 -15.30 -60.01 11.20
C HIS A 519 -15.20 -60.69 9.86
N ALA A 520 -14.22 -61.57 9.71
CA ALA A 520 -14.32 -62.78 8.89
C ALA A 520 -13.00 -63.57 8.97
N ALA A 521 -12.95 -64.58 9.80
CA ALA A 521 -12.61 -65.98 9.61
C ALA A 521 -12.15 -66.63 10.89
#